data_41f54339210b991510f4612e5b3bbde2
#
_entry.id   41f54339210b991510f4612e5b3bbde2
#
_cell.length_a   1.000
_cell.length_b   1.000
_cell.length_c   1.000
_cell.angle_alpha   90.00
_cell.angle_beta   90.00
_cell.angle_gamma   90.00
#
_symmetry.space_group_name_H-M   'P 1'
#
loop_
_entity.id
_entity.type
_entity.pdbx_description
1 polymer ?
#
loop_
_entity_poly.entity_id
_entity_poly.type
_entity_poly.pdbx_seq_one_letter_code
_entity_poly.pdbx_strand_id
1 'polypeptide(L)'
;MRPFFKTWLTICLLLPLAAHATNREQRLPNVNGYTPKSHVSAPGSKNNPGTQRLNTANSKLVPPMATKASSNVLSRAVNVLGTPYRWGGSSPSKGFDCSGLVKYAFNDATFDLPRTSNAMAAGHGEKVERKDLKPGDLIFFKLKSRRVNHVAIYLGNDRFIHAPRRGKSVTIDTLNKPYWDTHYVVAKRVLPKEPGAMRVVQR
;
A
#
# COMPACT_ATOMS: atom_id res chain seq x y z
N MET A 1 48.98 -2.63 51.95
CA MET A 1 48.18 -3.78 52.38
C MET A 1 47.20 -4.11 51.24
N ARG A 2 47.37 -5.26 50.61
CA ARG A 2 46.54 -5.69 49.48
C ARG A 2 45.50 -6.70 49.99
N PRO A 3 44.19 -6.63 49.69
CA PRO A 3 43.30 -7.75 49.95
C PRO A 3 43.22 -8.69 48.75
N PHE A 4 43.23 -9.97 49.07
CA PHE A 4 43.16 -11.13 48.18
C PHE A 4 41.80 -11.28 47.51
N PHE A 5 41.75 -11.41 46.18
CA PHE A 5 40.60 -11.85 45.44
C PHE A 5 40.51 -13.38 45.47
N LYS A 6 39.44 -13.90 46.07
CA LYS A 6 39.06 -15.32 45.98
C LYS A 6 38.31 -15.57 44.69
N THR A 7 38.92 -16.26 43.76
CA THR A 7 38.29 -16.79 42.56
C THR A 7 37.44 -18.01 42.93
N TRP A 8 36.13 -17.88 42.71
CA TRP A 8 35.23 -19.04 42.71
C TRP A 8 35.06 -19.53 41.29
N LEU A 9 35.58 -20.71 41.02
CA LEU A 9 35.46 -21.45 39.78
C LEU A 9 34.16 -22.27 39.86
N THR A 10 33.09 -21.84 39.22
CA THR A 10 31.86 -22.62 39.09
C THR A 10 31.88 -23.38 37.77
N ILE A 11 32.09 -24.66 37.84
CA ILE A 11 32.00 -25.60 36.72
C ILE A 11 30.53 -25.85 36.44
N CYS A 12 30.00 -25.31 35.34
CA CYS A 12 28.68 -25.69 34.79
C CYS A 12 28.86 -26.89 33.87
N LEU A 13 28.35 -28.04 34.34
CA LEU A 13 28.17 -29.24 33.52
C LEU A 13 27.16 -28.97 32.40
N LEU A 14 27.61 -29.03 31.17
CA LEU A 14 26.76 -29.03 29.97
C LEU A 14 26.21 -30.44 29.73
N LEU A 15 24.94 -30.64 29.96
CA LEU A 15 24.20 -31.80 29.47
C LEU A 15 23.50 -31.41 28.15
N PRO A 16 23.64 -32.19 27.06
CA PRO A 16 22.89 -31.95 25.85
C PRO A 16 21.47 -32.53 25.97
N LEU A 17 20.46 -31.69 25.96
CA LEU A 17 19.08 -32.10 25.81
C LEU A 17 18.79 -32.39 24.33
N ALA A 18 18.77 -33.66 23.95
CA ALA A 18 18.32 -34.11 22.66
C ALA A 18 16.80 -33.94 22.56
N ALA A 19 16.31 -32.92 21.88
CA ALA A 19 14.91 -32.76 21.53
C ALA A 19 14.57 -33.69 20.36
N HIS A 20 13.88 -34.79 20.64
CA HIS A 20 13.25 -35.63 19.63
C HIS A 20 12.00 -34.89 19.09
N ALA A 21 12.11 -34.37 17.89
CA ALA A 21 10.96 -33.88 17.13
C ALA A 21 10.17 -35.07 16.59
N THR A 22 9.14 -35.52 17.29
CA THR A 22 8.15 -36.44 16.74
C THR A 22 7.26 -35.69 15.76
N ASN A 23 7.50 -35.97 14.48
CA ASN A 23 6.65 -35.55 13.38
C ASN A 23 5.33 -36.33 13.46
N ARG A 24 4.30 -35.71 14.04
CA ARG A 24 2.95 -36.27 14.06
C ARG A 24 2.21 -35.74 12.84
N GLU A 25 2.25 -36.51 11.77
CA GLU A 25 1.37 -36.37 10.61
C GLU A 25 -0.06 -36.54 11.05
N GLN A 26 -0.82 -35.44 11.17
CA GLN A 26 -2.27 -35.49 11.33
C GLN A 26 -2.88 -35.67 9.94
N ARG A 27 -3.27 -36.93 9.64
CA ARG A 27 -4.13 -37.25 8.50
C ARG A 27 -5.49 -36.57 8.71
N LEU A 28 -5.82 -35.65 7.82
CA LEU A 28 -7.17 -35.11 7.68
C LEU A 28 -8.08 -36.21 7.07
N PRO A 29 -9.36 -36.33 7.51
CA PRO A 29 -10.27 -37.30 6.95
C PRO A 29 -10.63 -36.98 5.50
N ASN A 30 -10.57 -38.02 4.66
CA ASN A 30 -10.94 -38.01 3.27
C ASN A 30 -12.45 -37.78 3.13
N VAL A 31 -12.87 -36.63 2.64
CA VAL A 31 -14.24 -36.38 2.18
C VAL A 31 -14.31 -36.64 0.68
N ASN A 32 -14.68 -37.86 0.34
CA ASN A 32 -15.03 -38.25 -1.02
C ASN A 32 -16.22 -37.43 -1.54
N GLY A 33 -16.09 -36.93 -2.75
CA GLY A 33 -17.24 -36.59 -3.57
C GLY A 33 -17.26 -35.18 -4.20
N TYR A 34 -16.23 -34.81 -4.92
CA TYR A 34 -16.39 -33.75 -5.93
C TYR A 34 -15.63 -34.11 -7.19
N THR A 35 -16.34 -34.57 -8.21
CA THR A 35 -15.81 -34.73 -9.57
C THR A 35 -15.96 -33.41 -10.29
N PRO A 36 -14.88 -32.79 -10.76
CA PRO A 36 -14.99 -31.59 -11.64
C PRO A 36 -15.41 -32.08 -13.03
N LYS A 37 -16.57 -31.64 -13.50
CA LYS A 37 -17.01 -31.79 -14.90
C LYS A 37 -16.07 -30.92 -15.76
N SER A 38 -15.38 -31.58 -16.65
CA SER A 38 -14.63 -30.97 -17.76
C SER A 38 -15.58 -30.18 -18.67
N HIS A 39 -15.44 -28.89 -18.76
CA HIS A 39 -16.02 -28.07 -19.81
C HIS A 39 -14.96 -27.60 -20.78
N VAL A 40 -15.06 -28.20 -21.93
CA VAL A 40 -14.71 -27.79 -23.29
C VAL A 40 -14.07 -26.40 -23.46
N SER A 41 -12.88 -26.41 -24.03
CA SER A 41 -12.13 -25.26 -24.53
C SER A 41 -12.91 -24.54 -25.63
N ALA A 42 -13.11 -23.25 -25.50
CA ALA A 42 -13.44 -22.33 -26.58
C ALA A 42 -12.22 -21.49 -26.95
N PRO A 43 -11.96 -21.22 -28.24
CA PRO A 43 -10.72 -20.61 -28.71
C PRO A 43 -10.69 -19.09 -28.59
N GLY A 44 -9.54 -18.58 -28.16
CA GLY A 44 -9.00 -17.31 -28.61
C GLY A 44 -9.75 -16.03 -28.19
N SER A 45 -9.43 -15.50 -27.02
CA SER A 45 -9.57 -14.05 -26.80
C SER A 45 -8.20 -13.46 -26.54
N LYS A 46 -7.77 -12.58 -27.44
CA LYS A 46 -6.53 -11.82 -27.37
C LYS A 46 -6.55 -10.99 -26.08
N ASN A 47 -5.64 -11.30 -25.18
CA ASN A 47 -5.44 -10.56 -23.93
C ASN A 47 -5.03 -9.12 -24.24
N ASN A 48 -5.95 -8.20 -24.00
CA ASN A 48 -5.65 -6.77 -23.95
C ASN A 48 -5.17 -6.45 -22.52
N PRO A 49 -3.91 -6.07 -22.28
CA PRO A 49 -3.42 -5.78 -20.94
C PRO A 49 -3.87 -4.39 -20.56
N GLY A 50 -4.87 -4.26 -19.68
CA GLY A 50 -5.00 -2.98 -19.05
C GLY A 50 -6.36 -2.41 -18.72
N THR A 51 -7.30 -3.19 -18.27
CA THR A 51 -8.38 -2.57 -17.46
C THR A 51 -8.87 -3.60 -16.46
N GLN A 52 -8.22 -3.63 -15.28
CA GLN A 52 -8.82 -4.31 -14.15
C GLN A 52 -10.17 -3.62 -13.86
N ARG A 53 -11.27 -4.30 -14.17
CA ARG A 53 -12.61 -3.81 -13.81
C ARG A 53 -12.69 -3.71 -12.30
N LEU A 54 -13.01 -2.51 -11.80
CA LEU A 54 -13.39 -2.30 -10.40
C LEU A 54 -14.53 -3.27 -10.05
N ASN A 55 -14.36 -3.98 -8.94
CA ASN A 55 -15.47 -4.68 -8.32
C ASN A 55 -16.56 -3.64 -8.01
N THR A 56 -17.82 -3.97 -8.22
CA THR A 56 -18.96 -3.04 -8.08
C THR A 56 -19.00 -2.33 -6.72
N ALA A 57 -18.56 -3.00 -5.66
CA ALA A 57 -18.44 -2.41 -4.32
C ALA A 57 -17.38 -1.29 -4.24
N ASN A 58 -16.26 -1.44 -4.97
CA ASN A 58 -15.15 -0.50 -4.94
C ASN A 58 -15.34 0.69 -5.89
N SER A 59 -16.20 0.57 -6.90
CA SER A 59 -16.48 1.66 -7.85
C SER A 59 -17.03 2.91 -7.17
N LYS A 60 -17.79 2.76 -6.07
CA LYS A 60 -18.33 3.87 -5.28
C LYS A 60 -17.25 4.65 -4.49
N LEU A 61 -16.05 4.11 -4.37
CA LEU A 61 -14.93 4.76 -3.66
C LEU A 61 -14.15 5.72 -4.57
N VAL A 62 -14.29 5.60 -5.87
CA VAL A 62 -13.65 6.49 -6.85
C VAL A 62 -14.60 7.67 -7.14
N PRO A 63 -14.18 8.91 -6.90
CA PRO A 63 -15.02 10.07 -7.12
C PRO A 63 -15.36 10.27 -8.61
N PRO A 64 -16.58 10.69 -8.94
CA PRO A 64 -16.98 10.95 -10.33
C PRO A 64 -16.21 12.11 -11.00
N MET A 65 -15.63 13.01 -10.19
CA MET A 65 -14.81 14.15 -10.66
C MET A 65 -13.33 13.80 -10.91
N ALA A 66 -12.95 12.53 -10.78
CA ALA A 66 -11.58 12.10 -11.05
C ALA A 66 -11.27 12.15 -12.55
N THR A 67 -10.08 12.62 -12.94
CA THR A 67 -9.60 12.51 -14.32
C THR A 67 -9.39 11.04 -14.68
N LYS A 68 -9.28 10.71 -15.97
CA LYS A 68 -9.01 9.32 -16.40
C LYS A 68 -7.74 8.76 -15.75
N ALA A 69 -6.68 9.56 -15.68
CA ALA A 69 -5.42 9.17 -15.06
C ALA A 69 -5.59 8.92 -13.56
N SER A 70 -6.25 9.85 -12.83
CA SER A 70 -6.51 9.67 -11.40
C SER A 70 -7.47 8.52 -11.13
N SER A 71 -8.49 8.31 -11.97
CA SER A 71 -9.41 7.17 -11.85
C SER A 71 -8.70 5.84 -11.93
N ASN A 72 -7.72 5.67 -12.83
CA ASN A 72 -6.91 4.47 -12.93
C ASN A 72 -6.08 4.22 -11.67
N VAL A 73 -5.40 5.26 -11.18
CA VAL A 73 -4.62 5.19 -9.93
C VAL A 73 -5.50 4.82 -8.75
N LEU A 74 -6.65 5.48 -8.60
CA LEU A 74 -7.57 5.22 -7.49
C LEU A 74 -8.17 3.82 -7.58
N SER A 75 -8.54 3.37 -8.77
CA SER A 75 -9.06 2.02 -8.99
C SER A 75 -8.07 0.96 -8.54
N ARG A 76 -6.79 1.10 -8.91
CA ARG A 76 -5.75 0.17 -8.46
C ARG A 76 -5.56 0.18 -6.96
N ALA A 77 -5.54 1.37 -6.34
CA ALA A 77 -5.38 1.50 -4.90
C ALA A 77 -6.55 0.87 -4.13
N VAL A 78 -7.80 1.12 -4.52
CA VAL A 78 -8.98 0.58 -3.82
C VAL A 78 -9.17 -0.92 -4.06
N ASN A 79 -8.70 -1.47 -5.18
CA ASN A 79 -8.76 -2.90 -5.44
C ASN A 79 -7.84 -3.73 -4.52
N VAL A 80 -6.91 -3.10 -3.83
CA VAL A 80 -6.01 -3.77 -2.87
C VAL A 80 -6.32 -3.41 -1.41
N LEU A 81 -7.52 -2.86 -1.14
CA LEU A 81 -8.02 -2.69 0.24
C LEU A 81 -7.97 -4.03 0.98
N GLY A 82 -7.59 -3.97 2.26
CA GLY A 82 -7.46 -5.17 3.09
C GLY A 82 -6.13 -5.91 2.94
N THR A 83 -5.30 -5.60 1.92
CA THR A 83 -3.97 -6.21 1.77
C THR A 83 -3.09 -5.88 2.97
N PRO A 84 -2.45 -6.86 3.62
CA PRO A 84 -1.66 -6.63 4.81
C PRO A 84 -0.49 -5.66 4.59
N TYR A 85 -0.19 -4.86 5.62
CA TYR A 85 1.03 -4.07 5.62
C TYR A 85 2.26 -4.97 5.71
N ARG A 86 3.24 -4.72 4.84
CA ARG A 86 4.57 -5.31 4.90
C ARG A 86 5.64 -4.26 4.62
N TRP A 87 6.60 -4.13 5.52
CA TRP A 87 7.75 -3.25 5.29
C TRP A 87 8.51 -3.66 4.01
N GLY A 88 8.75 -2.69 3.13
CA GLY A 88 9.36 -2.94 1.82
C GLY A 88 8.45 -3.61 0.79
N GLY A 89 7.20 -3.95 1.16
CA GLY A 89 6.23 -4.57 0.27
C GLY A 89 5.72 -3.61 -0.81
N SER A 90 5.45 -4.13 -2.01
CA SER A 90 5.00 -3.34 -3.17
C SER A 90 4.07 -4.13 -4.11
N SER A 91 3.49 -5.24 -3.66
CA SER A 91 2.57 -6.05 -4.47
C SER A 91 1.43 -6.64 -3.64
N PRO A 92 0.28 -6.96 -4.27
CA PRO A 92 -0.85 -7.58 -3.58
C PRO A 92 -0.49 -8.89 -2.87
N SER A 93 0.36 -9.72 -3.50
CA SER A 93 0.74 -11.03 -2.96
C SER A 93 1.73 -10.96 -1.80
N LYS A 94 2.58 -9.91 -1.76
CA LYS A 94 3.61 -9.74 -0.73
C LYS A 94 3.24 -8.72 0.34
N GLY A 95 2.13 -8.00 0.15
CA GLY A 95 1.75 -6.87 1.00
C GLY A 95 2.38 -5.55 0.57
N PHE A 96 1.99 -4.47 1.24
CA PHE A 96 2.44 -3.10 0.92
C PHE A 96 2.99 -2.37 2.15
N ASP A 97 4.04 -1.57 1.95
CA ASP A 97 4.25 -0.39 2.78
C ASP A 97 3.59 0.84 2.13
N CYS A 98 3.63 2.00 2.80
CA CYS A 98 2.94 3.20 2.33
C CYS A 98 3.38 3.65 0.93
N SER A 99 4.68 3.73 0.67
CA SER A 99 5.22 4.13 -0.63
C SER A 99 5.16 3.02 -1.68
N GLY A 100 5.18 1.76 -1.28
CA GLY A 100 4.97 0.61 -2.16
C GLY A 100 3.55 0.56 -2.72
N LEU A 101 2.54 0.89 -1.90
CA LEU A 101 1.16 1.06 -2.36
C LEU A 101 1.07 2.16 -3.41
N VAL A 102 1.71 3.32 -3.16
CA VAL A 102 1.74 4.43 -4.12
C VAL A 102 2.39 3.99 -5.43
N LYS A 103 3.58 3.40 -5.40
CA LYS A 103 4.24 2.90 -6.62
C LYS A 103 3.38 1.91 -7.39
N TYR A 104 2.72 0.98 -6.70
CA TYR A 104 1.81 0.03 -7.32
C TYR A 104 0.62 0.72 -8.00
N ALA A 105 -0.02 1.67 -7.33
CA ALA A 105 -1.16 2.38 -7.88
C ALA A 105 -0.79 3.22 -9.11
N PHE A 106 0.40 3.82 -9.11
CA PHE A 106 0.93 4.68 -10.18
C PHE A 106 1.74 3.92 -11.26
N ASN A 107 1.76 2.61 -11.26
CA ASN A 107 2.62 1.81 -12.14
C ASN A 107 2.48 2.08 -13.65
N ASP A 108 1.30 2.57 -14.10
CA ASP A 108 1.07 2.96 -15.51
C ASP A 108 1.25 4.47 -15.73
N ALA A 109 1.70 5.22 -14.72
CA ALA A 109 2.03 6.62 -14.91
C ALA A 109 3.31 6.74 -15.76
N THR A 110 3.36 7.78 -16.58
CA THR A 110 4.48 8.03 -17.51
C THR A 110 5.80 8.41 -16.82
N PHE A 111 5.85 8.36 -15.49
CA PHE A 111 7.02 8.69 -14.67
C PHE A 111 7.20 7.68 -13.54
N ASP A 112 8.45 7.38 -13.19
CA ASP A 112 8.75 6.50 -12.06
C ASP A 112 8.85 7.31 -10.75
N LEU A 113 8.01 6.93 -9.78
CA LEU A 113 8.06 7.52 -8.45
C LEU A 113 9.19 6.90 -7.62
N PRO A 114 9.92 7.69 -6.82
CA PRO A 114 10.92 7.17 -5.90
C PRO A 114 10.36 6.09 -4.96
N ARG A 115 11.21 5.19 -4.47
CA ARG A 115 10.75 4.08 -3.61
C ARG A 115 10.29 4.52 -2.22
N THR A 116 10.77 5.62 -1.69
CA THR A 116 10.49 6.03 -0.30
C THR A 116 9.61 7.27 -0.23
N SER A 117 8.77 7.36 0.80
CA SER A 117 7.89 8.51 1.02
C SER A 117 8.65 9.83 1.15
N ASN A 118 9.83 9.81 1.79
CA ASN A 118 10.66 11.02 1.91
C ASN A 118 11.21 11.48 0.54
N ALA A 119 11.67 10.56 -0.29
CA ALA A 119 12.15 10.88 -1.63
C ALA A 119 10.99 11.33 -2.56
N MET A 120 9.79 10.72 -2.43
CA MET A 120 8.59 11.18 -3.14
C MET A 120 8.23 12.62 -2.73
N ALA A 121 8.29 12.94 -1.44
CA ALA A 121 8.00 14.30 -0.96
C ALA A 121 9.03 15.34 -1.45
N ALA A 122 10.32 14.96 -1.54
CA ALA A 122 11.38 15.83 -2.06
C ALA A 122 11.38 15.88 -3.60
N GLY A 123 10.91 14.83 -4.28
CA GLY A 123 10.97 14.67 -5.73
C GLY A 123 9.94 15.51 -6.51
N HIS A 124 9.64 15.03 -7.71
CA HIS A 124 8.80 15.70 -8.69
C HIS A 124 7.34 15.89 -8.23
N GLY A 125 6.63 16.78 -8.91
CA GLY A 125 5.25 17.10 -8.66
C GLY A 125 5.05 18.52 -8.13
N GLU A 126 3.91 19.11 -8.48
CA GLU A 126 3.50 20.43 -8.03
C GLU A 126 3.03 20.37 -6.57
N LYS A 127 3.52 21.28 -5.72
CA LYS A 127 2.98 21.44 -4.38
C LYS A 127 1.52 21.89 -4.44
N VAL A 128 0.65 21.27 -3.67
CA VAL A 128 -0.80 21.56 -3.65
C VAL A 128 -1.19 22.00 -2.25
N GLU A 129 -1.91 23.10 -2.17
CA GLU A 129 -2.51 23.54 -0.92
C GLU A 129 -3.65 22.57 -0.51
N ARG A 130 -3.86 22.42 0.80
CA ARG A 130 -4.86 21.47 1.31
C ARG A 130 -6.27 21.68 0.75
N LYS A 131 -6.69 22.94 0.56
CA LYS A 131 -8.00 23.32 0.00
C LYS A 131 -8.16 22.95 -1.49
N ASP A 132 -7.03 22.78 -2.20
CA ASP A 132 -6.98 22.52 -3.65
C ASP A 132 -6.70 21.05 -3.96
N LEU A 133 -6.78 20.18 -2.97
CA LEU A 133 -6.58 18.74 -3.11
C LEU A 133 -7.56 18.13 -4.11
N LYS A 134 -7.05 17.32 -5.03
CA LYS A 134 -7.83 16.57 -6.02
C LYS A 134 -7.56 15.08 -5.92
N PRO A 135 -8.53 14.23 -6.28
CA PRO A 135 -8.34 12.78 -6.31
C PRO A 135 -7.10 12.37 -7.09
N GLY A 136 -6.23 11.56 -6.47
CA GLY A 136 -4.92 11.16 -7.01
C GLY A 136 -3.74 11.99 -6.52
N ASP A 137 -3.94 13.08 -5.81
CA ASP A 137 -2.84 13.80 -5.15
C ASP A 137 -2.20 12.94 -4.06
N LEU A 138 -0.90 13.07 -3.90
CA LEU A 138 -0.15 12.41 -2.81
C LEU A 138 -0.12 13.32 -1.58
N ILE A 139 -0.46 12.75 -0.43
CA ILE A 139 -0.40 13.44 0.85
C ILE A 139 0.73 12.85 1.67
N PHE A 140 1.55 13.71 2.25
CA PHE A 140 2.73 13.33 3.03
C PHE A 140 2.59 13.71 4.49
N PHE A 141 2.99 12.78 5.36
CA PHE A 141 2.89 12.95 6.80
C PHE A 141 4.24 12.72 7.50
N LYS A 142 4.36 13.31 8.67
CA LYS A 142 5.49 13.15 9.57
C LYS A 142 5.01 12.47 10.87
N LEU A 143 5.09 11.12 10.87
CA LEU A 143 4.62 10.29 11.98
C LEU A 143 5.80 9.90 12.88
N LYS A 144 5.87 10.41 14.11
CA LYS A 144 6.93 10.08 15.09
C LYS A 144 8.36 10.14 14.52
N SER A 145 8.60 11.07 13.60
CA SER A 145 9.87 11.24 12.88
C SER A 145 10.17 12.73 12.67
N ARG A 146 11.44 13.09 12.49
CA ARG A 146 11.83 14.45 12.12
C ARG A 146 11.66 14.74 10.62
N ARG A 147 11.45 13.71 9.80
CA ARG A 147 11.28 13.79 8.35
C ARG A 147 9.96 13.15 7.92
N VAL A 148 9.51 13.44 6.69
CA VAL A 148 8.41 12.71 6.07
C VAL A 148 8.72 11.21 6.09
N ASN A 149 7.81 10.44 6.64
CA ASN A 149 7.95 8.99 6.75
C ASN A 149 6.67 8.22 6.42
N HIS A 150 5.65 8.92 5.94
CA HIS A 150 4.41 8.31 5.48
C HIS A 150 3.84 9.05 4.28
N VAL A 151 3.16 8.31 3.40
CA VAL A 151 2.49 8.83 2.21
C VAL A 151 1.15 8.11 2.01
N ALA A 152 0.19 8.83 1.47
CA ALA A 152 -1.15 8.34 1.12
C ALA A 152 -1.60 8.91 -0.22
N ILE A 153 -2.63 8.30 -0.82
CA ILE A 153 -3.29 8.78 -2.05
C ILE A 153 -4.63 9.39 -1.68
N TYR A 154 -4.85 10.65 -2.02
CA TYR A 154 -6.10 11.34 -1.76
C TYR A 154 -7.23 10.82 -2.65
N LEU A 155 -8.38 10.55 -2.04
CA LEU A 155 -9.56 10.02 -2.72
C LEU A 155 -10.64 11.08 -3.00
N GLY A 156 -10.50 12.27 -2.42
CA GLY A 156 -11.58 13.28 -2.38
C GLY A 156 -12.36 13.23 -1.06
N ASN A 157 -13.11 14.29 -0.77
CA ASN A 157 -13.95 14.42 0.43
C ASN A 157 -13.19 14.13 1.72
N ASP A 158 -12.00 14.72 1.87
CA ASP A 158 -11.07 14.53 3.00
C ASP A 158 -10.65 13.08 3.25
N ARG A 159 -10.93 12.15 2.36
CA ARG A 159 -10.54 10.74 2.48
C ARG A 159 -9.26 10.46 1.73
N PHE A 160 -8.49 9.52 2.25
CA PHE A 160 -7.28 9.02 1.59
C PHE A 160 -7.10 7.53 1.85
N ILE A 161 -6.40 6.84 0.94
CA ILE A 161 -6.05 5.43 1.06
C ILE A 161 -4.56 5.29 1.33
N HIS A 162 -4.21 4.39 2.25
CA HIS A 162 -2.83 4.16 2.66
C HIS A 162 -2.59 2.76 3.21
N ALA A 163 -1.33 2.35 3.29
CA ALA A 163 -0.86 1.19 4.06
C ALA A 163 -0.23 1.72 5.37
N PRO A 164 -0.92 1.65 6.52
CA PRO A 164 -0.55 2.45 7.70
C PRO A 164 0.70 1.95 8.43
N ARG A 165 0.74 0.69 8.86
CA ARG A 165 1.83 0.12 9.66
C ARG A 165 1.68 -1.39 9.84
N ARG A 166 2.73 -2.04 10.37
CA ARG A 166 2.69 -3.47 10.75
C ARG A 166 1.46 -3.81 11.61
N GLY A 167 0.85 -4.94 11.35
CA GLY A 167 -0.37 -5.42 12.03
C GLY A 167 -1.66 -4.76 11.54
N LYS A 168 -1.59 -3.92 10.50
CA LYS A 168 -2.74 -3.31 9.83
C LYS A 168 -2.70 -3.66 8.35
N SER A 169 -3.77 -3.31 7.64
CA SER A 169 -3.92 -3.51 6.20
C SER A 169 -4.16 -2.20 5.48
N VAL A 170 -4.04 -2.21 4.15
CA VAL A 170 -4.45 -1.08 3.30
C VAL A 170 -5.88 -0.70 3.66
N THR A 171 -6.08 0.57 3.98
CA THR A 171 -7.33 1.10 4.50
C THR A 171 -7.57 2.53 4.04
N ILE A 172 -8.82 2.99 4.16
CA ILE A 172 -9.20 4.38 3.95
C ILE A 172 -9.30 5.08 5.31
N ASP A 173 -8.76 6.27 5.38
CA ASP A 173 -8.84 7.15 6.53
C ASP A 173 -9.25 8.57 6.10
N THR A 174 -9.39 9.51 7.05
CA THR A 174 -9.83 10.88 6.77
C THR A 174 -8.92 11.93 7.41
N LEU A 175 -8.70 13.02 6.69
CA LEU A 175 -7.97 14.20 7.16
C LEU A 175 -8.71 14.94 8.30
N ASN A 176 -9.99 14.64 8.51
CA ASN A 176 -10.80 15.23 9.59
C ASN A 176 -10.48 14.65 10.97
N LYS A 177 -9.67 13.59 11.05
CA LYS A 177 -9.17 13.10 12.33
C LYS A 177 -8.03 13.97 12.82
N PRO A 178 -8.05 14.46 14.07
CA PRO A 178 -7.00 15.32 14.63
C PRO A 178 -5.59 14.74 14.48
N TYR A 179 -5.46 13.41 14.58
CA TYR A 179 -4.18 12.72 14.37
C TYR A 179 -3.59 13.01 12.98
N TRP A 180 -4.37 12.88 11.91
CA TRP A 180 -3.88 13.08 10.54
C TRP A 180 -3.68 14.57 10.23
N ASP A 181 -4.54 15.42 10.76
CA ASP A 181 -4.41 16.87 10.63
C ASP A 181 -3.08 17.37 11.21
N THR A 182 -2.78 16.99 12.45
CA THR A 182 -1.54 17.38 13.15
C THR A 182 -0.26 16.87 12.47
N HIS A 183 -0.33 15.72 11.80
CA HIS A 183 0.84 15.10 11.16
C HIS A 183 0.98 15.42 9.67
N TYR A 184 0.02 16.14 9.09
CA TYR A 184 0.08 16.57 7.69
C TYR A 184 1.25 17.53 7.46
N VAL A 185 2.00 17.34 6.35
CA VAL A 185 3.15 18.16 6.01
C VAL A 185 2.93 18.91 4.70
N VAL A 186 2.59 18.19 3.66
CA VAL A 186 2.47 18.72 2.30
C VAL A 186 1.69 17.74 1.43
N ALA A 187 1.05 18.26 0.38
CA ALA A 187 0.56 17.43 -0.71
C ALA A 187 1.26 17.78 -2.02
N LYS A 188 1.30 16.80 -2.93
CA LYS A 188 1.86 16.97 -4.27
C LYS A 188 0.96 16.36 -5.32
N ARG A 189 0.77 17.08 -6.42
CA ARG A 189 0.15 16.60 -7.65
C ARG A 189 1.22 16.12 -8.59
N VAL A 190 1.24 14.81 -8.81
CA VAL A 190 2.24 14.15 -9.67
C VAL A 190 1.63 13.68 -11.00
N LEU A 191 0.31 13.54 -11.06
CA LEU A 191 -0.38 13.24 -12.32
C LEU A 191 -0.33 14.47 -13.26
N PRO A 192 -0.14 14.25 -14.58
CA PRO A 192 -0.15 15.33 -15.54
C PRO A 192 -1.50 16.06 -15.49
N LYS A 193 -1.44 17.36 -15.69
CA LYS A 193 -2.65 18.13 -15.96
C LYS A 193 -3.25 17.57 -17.25
N GLU A 194 -4.55 17.21 -17.23
CA GLU A 194 -5.24 16.90 -18.49
C GLU A 194 -5.00 18.07 -19.45
N PRO A 195 -4.63 17.80 -20.73
CA PRO A 195 -4.61 18.85 -21.72
C PRO A 195 -5.98 19.53 -21.65
N GLY A 196 -5.99 20.79 -21.28
CA GLY A 196 -7.21 21.53 -20.98
C GLY A 196 -8.24 21.26 -22.06
N ALA A 197 -9.48 21.01 -21.68
CA ALA A 197 -10.59 21.19 -22.58
C ALA A 197 -10.39 22.57 -23.21
N MET A 198 -9.98 22.60 -24.48
CA MET A 198 -9.90 23.83 -25.24
C MET A 198 -11.24 24.54 -25.01
N ARG A 199 -11.19 25.71 -24.39
CA ARG A 199 -12.36 26.59 -24.39
C ARG A 199 -12.71 26.73 -25.84
N VAL A 200 -13.78 26.05 -26.25
CA VAL A 200 -14.46 26.33 -27.49
C VAL A 200 -14.98 27.74 -27.30
N VAL A 201 -14.21 28.73 -27.76
CA VAL A 201 -14.66 30.08 -27.89
C VAL A 201 -15.65 30.00 -29.08
N GLN A 202 -16.92 29.83 -28.76
CA GLN A 202 -17.97 30.04 -29.73
C GLN A 202 -17.93 31.52 -30.09
N ARG A 203 -17.52 31.78 -31.33
CA ARG A 203 -17.71 33.06 -32.00
C ARG A 203 -19.15 33.17 -32.45
#